data_5bf76deba3bdf0787c0fd8bc5280487e
#
_entry.id   5bf76deba3bdf0787c0fd8bc5280487e
#
_cell.length_a   1.000
_cell.length_b   1.000
_cell.length_c   1.000
_cell.angle_alpha   90.00
_cell.angle_beta   90.00
_cell.angle_gamma   90.00
#
_symmetry.space_group_name_H-M   'P 1'
#
loop_
_entity.id
_entity.type
_entity.pdbx_description
1 polymer ?
#
loop_
_entity_poly.entity_id
_entity_poly.type
_entity_poly.pdbx_seq_one_letter_code
_entity_poly.pdbx_strand_id
1 'polypeptide(L)'
;MKVYNKSKYLKLLSKEFKNITEVAEEIINLKAILNLPKGTELFLSDIHGEYEPFTHILNNGAGIIRSKIDDVFENQTTEKERSTLATLIYYPEEKLKLIKEEYNKQSLDEWYTITLYRLVEVARKVSSKYTRSKVRKAIKSGFEYIIDEMLHAQVNNERDKERYYKQIIKTIIELGQADSFIIAISDLIKQMAIDHLHVIGDIFDRGRQPD
;
A
#
# COMPACT_ATOMS: atom_id res chain seq x y z
N MET A 1 -15.62 -25.03 30.15
CA MET A 1 -14.43 -24.35 29.65
C MET A 1 -13.25 -25.29 29.80
N LYS A 2 -12.74 -25.90 28.67
CA LYS A 2 -11.62 -26.86 28.71
C LYS A 2 -10.36 -26.11 29.15
N VAL A 3 -9.79 -26.53 30.26
CA VAL A 3 -8.46 -26.09 30.69
C VAL A 3 -7.48 -26.55 29.61
N TYR A 4 -7.18 -25.69 28.66
CA TYR A 4 -6.09 -25.94 27.72
C TYR A 4 -4.82 -26.14 28.55
N ASN A 5 -4.13 -27.26 28.25
CA ASN A 5 -2.93 -27.63 28.99
C ASN A 5 -1.85 -26.56 28.81
N LYS A 6 -1.81 -25.62 29.76
CA LYS A 6 -0.95 -24.43 29.79
C LYS A 6 0.51 -24.78 29.50
N SER A 7 0.95 -25.96 29.95
CA SER A 7 2.31 -26.47 29.72
C SER A 7 2.57 -26.76 28.23
N LYS A 8 1.60 -27.32 27.50
CA LYS A 8 1.73 -27.62 26.06
C LYS A 8 1.78 -26.34 25.23
N TYR A 9 0.98 -25.35 25.59
CA TYR A 9 1.00 -24.03 24.95
C TYR A 9 2.32 -23.29 25.16
N LEU A 10 2.83 -23.27 26.40
CA LEU A 10 4.13 -22.68 26.71
C LEU A 10 5.29 -23.38 25.98
N LYS A 11 5.24 -24.71 25.83
CA LYS A 11 6.21 -25.44 24.99
C LYS A 11 6.17 -25.08 23.51
N LEU A 12 5.03 -24.71 22.97
CA LEU A 12 4.94 -24.22 21.60
C LEU A 12 5.53 -22.81 21.48
N LEU A 13 5.19 -21.91 22.40
CA LEU A 13 5.76 -20.57 22.44
C LEU A 13 7.28 -20.56 22.62
N SER A 14 7.82 -21.49 23.42
CA SER A 14 9.28 -21.58 23.63
C SER A 14 10.08 -22.05 22.40
N LYS A 15 9.41 -22.57 21.36
CA LYS A 15 10.04 -22.85 20.05
C LYS A 15 10.20 -21.59 19.20
N GLU A 16 9.30 -20.67 19.36
CA GLU A 16 9.28 -19.39 18.66
C GLU A 16 10.13 -18.34 19.38
N PHE A 17 9.99 -18.26 20.71
CA PHE A 17 10.73 -17.32 21.55
C PHE A 17 11.74 -18.08 22.42
N LYS A 18 13.00 -18.01 22.04
CA LYS A 18 14.09 -18.83 22.64
C LYS A 18 14.59 -18.29 23.98
N ASN A 19 14.38 -17.02 24.24
CA ASN A 19 14.87 -16.35 25.44
C ASN A 19 13.94 -15.20 25.90
N ILE A 20 14.19 -14.68 27.10
CA ILE A 20 13.38 -13.63 27.71
C ILE A 20 13.41 -12.33 26.90
N THR A 21 14.53 -12.03 26.23
CA THR A 21 14.68 -10.80 25.43
C THR A 21 13.75 -10.84 24.23
N GLU A 22 13.70 -11.95 23.49
CA GLU A 22 12.80 -12.13 22.36
C GLU A 22 11.31 -12.02 22.79
N VAL A 23 10.97 -12.59 23.93
CA VAL A 23 9.60 -12.42 24.51
C VAL A 23 9.33 -10.96 24.85
N ALA A 24 10.28 -10.27 25.45
CA ALA A 24 10.12 -8.86 25.82
C ALA A 24 9.98 -7.97 24.60
N GLU A 25 10.78 -8.18 23.55
CA GLU A 25 10.65 -7.48 22.26
C GLU A 25 9.28 -7.66 21.64
N GLU A 26 8.76 -8.89 21.61
CA GLU A 26 7.42 -9.14 21.07
C GLU A 26 6.32 -8.48 21.90
N ILE A 27 6.41 -8.53 23.23
CA ILE A 27 5.44 -7.83 24.11
C ILE A 27 5.47 -6.32 23.88
N ILE A 28 6.67 -5.73 23.72
CA ILE A 28 6.83 -4.30 23.42
C ILE A 28 6.21 -3.97 22.06
N ASN A 29 6.49 -4.78 21.05
CA ASN A 29 5.94 -4.64 19.70
C ASN A 29 4.40 -4.71 19.72
N LEU A 30 3.83 -5.74 20.33
CA LEU A 30 2.38 -5.92 20.43
C LEU A 30 1.71 -4.76 21.20
N LYS A 31 2.31 -4.30 22.30
CA LYS A 31 1.81 -3.13 23.03
C LYS A 31 1.86 -1.85 22.19
N ALA A 32 2.90 -1.66 21.40
CA ALA A 32 2.99 -0.53 20.48
C ALA A 32 1.90 -0.59 19.40
N ILE A 33 1.66 -1.78 18.81
CA ILE A 33 0.62 -2.01 17.80
C ILE A 33 -0.77 -1.68 18.33
N LEU A 34 -1.07 -1.98 19.60
CA LEU A 34 -2.35 -1.65 20.23
C LEU A 34 -2.66 -0.14 20.29
N ASN A 35 -1.64 0.70 20.16
CA ASN A 35 -1.77 2.16 20.13
C ASN A 35 -1.80 2.75 18.71
N LEU A 36 -1.66 1.92 17.68
CA LEU A 36 -1.81 2.38 16.29
C LEU A 36 -3.29 2.66 15.98
N PRO A 37 -3.56 3.53 14.99
CA PRO A 37 -4.92 3.71 14.47
C PRO A 37 -5.53 2.37 14.06
N LYS A 38 -6.85 2.24 14.23
CA LYS A 38 -7.57 1.03 13.81
C LYS A 38 -7.40 0.79 12.32
N GLY A 39 -7.29 -0.48 11.94
CA GLY A 39 -7.27 -0.91 10.55
C GLY A 39 -8.58 -0.59 9.82
N THR A 40 -8.53 -0.64 8.51
CA THR A 40 -9.70 -0.47 7.64
C THR A 40 -10.31 -1.84 7.36
N GLU A 41 -11.57 -2.01 7.69
CA GLU A 41 -12.33 -3.22 7.41
C GLU A 41 -13.30 -2.97 6.26
N LEU A 42 -13.30 -3.88 5.29
CA LEU A 42 -14.22 -3.87 4.15
C LEU A 42 -15.21 -5.03 4.29
N PHE A 43 -16.49 -4.72 4.22
CA PHE A 43 -17.57 -5.69 4.24
C PHE A 43 -18.21 -5.76 2.86
N LEU A 44 -18.25 -6.96 2.27
CA LEU A 44 -18.91 -7.24 1.01
C LEU A 44 -20.00 -8.30 1.23
N SER A 45 -21.14 -8.15 0.55
CA SER A 45 -22.15 -9.19 0.44
C SER A 45 -22.13 -9.75 -0.99
N ASP A 46 -22.57 -11.00 -1.15
CA ASP A 46 -23.00 -11.61 -2.41
C ASP A 46 -22.08 -11.37 -3.61
N ILE A 47 -20.94 -12.07 -3.66
CA ILE A 47 -19.98 -11.97 -4.77
C ILE A 47 -20.50 -12.73 -6.00
N HIS A 48 -21.20 -13.86 -5.82
CA HIS A 48 -21.85 -14.67 -6.86
C HIS A 48 -20.93 -15.04 -8.04
N GLY A 49 -19.62 -15.25 -7.81
CA GLY A 49 -18.68 -15.58 -8.88
C GLY A 49 -18.47 -14.47 -9.92
N GLU A 50 -18.78 -13.22 -9.59
CA GLU A 50 -18.55 -12.05 -10.45
C GLU A 50 -17.12 -11.53 -10.26
N TYR A 51 -16.16 -12.16 -10.94
CA TYR A 51 -14.73 -11.91 -10.78
C TYR A 51 -14.33 -10.46 -11.08
N GLU A 52 -14.77 -9.90 -12.21
CA GLU A 52 -14.36 -8.54 -12.62
C GLU A 52 -14.86 -7.45 -11.66
N PRO A 53 -16.15 -7.41 -11.27
CA PRO A 53 -16.62 -6.46 -10.25
C PRO A 53 -15.92 -6.63 -8.91
N PHE A 54 -15.71 -7.86 -8.46
CA PHE A 54 -15.01 -8.14 -7.21
C PHE A 54 -13.56 -7.64 -7.25
N THR A 55 -12.84 -7.95 -8.32
CA THR A 55 -11.45 -7.49 -8.51
C THR A 55 -11.38 -5.96 -8.59
N HIS A 56 -12.35 -5.31 -9.23
CA HIS A 56 -12.42 -3.86 -9.27
C HIS A 56 -12.60 -3.24 -7.86
N ILE A 57 -13.47 -3.82 -7.05
CA ILE A 57 -13.67 -3.36 -5.65
C ILE A 57 -12.39 -3.53 -4.84
N LEU A 58 -11.66 -4.64 -5.01
CA LEU A 58 -10.37 -4.85 -4.34
C LEU A 58 -9.31 -3.84 -4.79
N ASN A 59 -9.21 -3.60 -6.09
CA ASN A 59 -8.23 -2.68 -6.66
C ASN A 59 -8.44 -1.23 -6.23
N ASN A 60 -9.70 -0.79 -6.11
CA ASN A 60 -10.01 0.56 -5.66
C ASN A 60 -10.16 0.70 -4.13
N GLY A 61 -10.10 -0.42 -3.41
CA GLY A 61 -10.29 -0.46 -1.97
C GLY A 61 -11.67 0.03 -1.53
N ALA A 62 -12.71 -0.27 -2.32
CA ALA A 62 -14.08 0.24 -2.10
C ALA A 62 -14.13 1.76 -1.92
N GLY A 63 -13.31 2.50 -2.69
CA GLY A 63 -13.22 3.96 -2.62
C GLY A 63 -12.25 4.51 -1.56
N ILE A 64 -11.67 3.67 -0.71
CA ILE A 64 -10.74 4.10 0.34
C ILE A 64 -9.51 4.78 -0.26
N ILE A 65 -8.93 4.22 -1.31
CA ILE A 65 -7.74 4.81 -1.97
C ILE A 65 -8.06 6.21 -2.48
N ARG A 66 -9.23 6.39 -3.11
CA ARG A 66 -9.68 7.70 -3.58
C ARG A 66 -9.83 8.69 -2.43
N SER A 67 -10.47 8.30 -1.34
CA SER A 67 -10.58 9.13 -0.14
C SER A 67 -9.22 9.55 0.40
N LYS A 68 -8.20 8.66 0.39
CA LYS A 68 -6.83 8.99 0.82
C LYS A 68 -6.13 9.96 -0.12
N ILE A 69 -6.38 9.86 -1.42
CA ILE A 69 -5.89 10.85 -2.40
C ILE A 69 -6.52 12.22 -2.14
N ASP A 70 -7.83 12.26 -1.91
CA ASP A 70 -8.53 13.50 -1.59
C ASP A 70 -8.03 14.11 -0.28
N ASP A 71 -7.87 13.32 0.79
CA ASP A 71 -7.28 13.76 2.07
C ASP A 71 -5.90 14.44 1.89
N VAL A 72 -5.09 13.99 0.93
CA VAL A 72 -3.73 14.52 0.71
C VAL A 72 -3.74 15.72 -0.23
N PHE A 73 -4.57 15.72 -1.27
CA PHE A 73 -4.44 16.64 -2.41
C PHE A 73 -5.66 17.52 -2.70
N GLU A 74 -6.75 17.46 -1.92
CA GLU A 74 -8.00 18.18 -2.20
C GLU A 74 -7.78 19.66 -2.53
N ASN A 75 -6.90 20.33 -1.78
CA ASN A 75 -6.62 21.75 -1.94
C ASN A 75 -5.46 22.06 -2.90
N GLN A 76 -4.84 21.06 -3.50
CA GLN A 76 -3.61 21.23 -4.30
C GLN A 76 -3.77 20.79 -5.75
N THR A 77 -4.80 20.01 -6.05
CA THR A 77 -4.98 19.40 -7.37
C THR A 77 -6.44 19.44 -7.81
N THR A 78 -6.63 19.36 -9.12
CA THR A 78 -7.97 19.28 -9.71
C THR A 78 -8.58 17.89 -9.48
N GLU A 79 -9.91 17.82 -9.55
CA GLU A 79 -10.67 16.56 -9.51
C GLU A 79 -10.19 15.56 -10.57
N LYS A 80 -9.90 16.05 -11.79
CA LYS A 80 -9.39 15.23 -12.89
C LYS A 80 -8.02 14.61 -12.57
N GLU A 81 -7.11 15.36 -11.97
CA GLU A 81 -5.78 14.85 -11.58
C GLU A 81 -5.91 13.77 -10.50
N ARG A 82 -6.74 13.99 -9.49
CA ARG A 82 -6.98 12.99 -8.43
C ARG A 82 -7.62 11.71 -8.99
N SER A 83 -8.58 11.84 -9.90
CA SER A 83 -9.20 10.70 -10.59
C SER A 83 -8.18 9.94 -11.45
N THR A 84 -7.31 10.65 -12.15
CA THR A 84 -6.24 10.04 -12.95
C THR A 84 -5.24 9.30 -12.07
N LEU A 85 -4.85 9.88 -10.94
CA LEU A 85 -3.94 9.24 -9.97
C LEU A 85 -4.58 7.99 -9.35
N ALA A 86 -5.87 8.05 -9.02
CA ALA A 86 -6.62 6.91 -8.52
C ALA A 86 -6.65 5.77 -9.55
N THR A 87 -6.98 6.08 -10.80
CA THR A 87 -7.00 5.08 -11.88
C THR A 87 -5.63 4.46 -12.11
N LEU A 88 -4.55 5.25 -12.02
CA LEU A 88 -3.18 4.74 -12.10
C LEU A 88 -2.87 3.74 -10.98
N ILE A 89 -3.30 4.02 -9.75
CA ILE A 89 -3.10 3.09 -8.63
C ILE A 89 -3.91 1.81 -8.81
N TYR A 90 -5.14 1.90 -9.31
CA TYR A 90 -6.02 0.74 -9.52
C TYR A 90 -5.50 -0.19 -10.61
N TYR A 91 -5.08 0.39 -11.74
CA TYR A 91 -4.69 -0.29 -12.97
C TYR A 91 -3.39 0.30 -13.53
N PRO A 92 -2.25 0.10 -12.84
CA PRO A 92 -1.02 0.79 -13.20
C PRO A 92 -0.49 0.41 -14.59
N GLU A 93 -0.54 -0.87 -14.96
CA GLU A 93 0.00 -1.33 -16.24
C GLU A 93 -0.79 -0.80 -17.44
N GLU A 94 -2.12 -0.84 -17.36
CA GLU A 94 -3.01 -0.35 -18.40
C GLU A 94 -2.91 1.17 -18.54
N LYS A 95 -2.92 1.88 -17.40
CA LYS A 95 -2.86 3.33 -17.41
C LYS A 95 -1.53 3.85 -17.93
N LEU A 96 -0.41 3.20 -17.58
CA LEU A 96 0.92 3.55 -18.11
C LEU A 96 1.03 3.40 -19.62
N LYS A 97 0.39 2.37 -20.21
CA LYS A 97 0.35 2.23 -21.68
C LYS A 97 -0.31 3.43 -22.34
N LEU A 98 -1.50 3.83 -21.85
CA LEU A 98 -2.24 4.99 -22.36
C LEU A 98 -1.44 6.30 -22.20
N ILE A 99 -0.80 6.52 -21.05
CA ILE A 99 0.02 7.70 -20.80
C ILE A 99 1.18 7.81 -21.80
N LYS A 100 1.86 6.69 -22.08
CA LYS A 100 2.98 6.67 -23.03
C LYS A 100 2.57 6.97 -24.47
N GLU A 101 1.32 6.68 -24.83
CA GLU A 101 0.77 7.03 -26.16
C GLU A 101 0.44 8.53 -26.26
N GLU A 102 0.10 9.18 -25.14
CA GLU A 102 -0.29 10.59 -25.09
C GLU A 102 0.89 11.56 -24.99
N TYR A 103 2.01 11.15 -24.36
CA TYR A 103 3.11 12.05 -24.01
C TYR A 103 4.37 11.81 -24.86
N ASN A 104 5.02 12.92 -25.28
CA ASN A 104 6.39 12.85 -25.78
C ASN A 104 7.38 12.63 -24.62
N LYS A 105 8.64 12.30 -24.94
CA LYS A 105 9.64 11.93 -23.94
C LYS A 105 9.84 12.99 -22.84
N GLN A 106 9.94 14.26 -23.21
CA GLN A 106 10.18 15.34 -22.23
C GLN A 106 8.98 15.52 -21.30
N SER A 107 7.77 15.57 -21.86
CA SER A 107 6.52 15.67 -21.08
C SER A 107 6.29 14.44 -20.19
N LEU A 108 6.76 13.25 -20.65
CA LEU A 108 6.67 12.02 -19.89
C LEU A 108 7.59 12.04 -18.64
N ASP A 109 8.82 12.55 -18.77
CA ASP A 109 9.75 12.66 -17.65
C ASP A 109 9.22 13.65 -16.57
N GLU A 110 8.61 14.75 -17.01
CA GLU A 110 7.94 15.70 -16.10
C GLU A 110 6.73 15.03 -15.40
N TRP A 111 5.93 14.31 -16.17
CA TRP A 111 4.78 13.57 -15.64
C TRP A 111 5.21 12.51 -14.62
N TYR A 112 6.26 11.74 -14.91
CA TYR A 112 6.82 10.77 -13.95
C TYR A 112 7.26 11.45 -12.66
N THR A 113 7.96 12.57 -12.77
CA THR A 113 8.45 13.31 -11.60
C THR A 113 7.31 13.69 -10.66
N ILE A 114 6.25 14.28 -11.18
CA ILE A 114 5.07 14.69 -10.41
C ILE A 114 4.33 13.48 -9.86
N THR A 115 4.15 12.46 -10.70
CA THR A 115 3.38 11.26 -10.34
C THR A 115 4.07 10.44 -9.26
N LEU A 116 5.37 10.22 -9.37
CA LEU A 116 6.15 9.48 -8.37
C LEU A 116 6.12 10.19 -7.01
N TYR A 117 6.25 11.51 -6.99
CA TYR A 117 6.10 12.28 -5.76
C TYR A 117 4.71 12.09 -5.14
N ARG A 118 3.66 12.23 -5.94
CA ARG A 118 2.26 12.06 -5.48
C ARG A 118 1.99 10.65 -4.95
N LEU A 119 2.50 9.62 -5.62
CA LEU A 119 2.34 8.23 -5.16
C LEU A 119 3.02 7.98 -3.81
N VAL A 120 4.20 8.56 -3.58
CA VAL A 120 4.88 8.47 -2.29
C VAL A 120 4.04 9.11 -1.17
N GLU A 121 3.44 10.28 -1.42
CA GLU A 121 2.60 10.94 -0.42
C GLU A 121 1.34 10.11 -0.10
N VAL A 122 0.68 9.53 -1.12
CA VAL A 122 -0.45 8.60 -0.90
C VAL A 122 0.01 7.36 -0.11
N ALA A 123 1.15 6.77 -0.48
CA ALA A 123 1.71 5.62 0.22
C ALA A 123 2.01 5.93 1.69
N ARG A 124 2.55 7.10 2.01
CA ARG A 124 2.73 7.57 3.40
C ARG A 124 1.39 7.66 4.13
N LYS A 125 0.37 8.23 3.49
CA LYS A 125 -0.95 8.39 4.10
C LYS A 125 -1.59 7.05 4.42
N VAL A 126 -1.60 6.10 3.49
CA VAL A 126 -2.21 4.77 3.73
C VAL A 126 -1.40 3.92 4.71
N SER A 127 -0.07 4.08 4.72
CA SER A 127 0.81 3.31 5.61
C SER A 127 0.95 3.88 7.02
N SER A 128 0.47 5.09 7.27
CA SER A 128 0.62 5.78 8.58
C SER A 128 0.02 5.03 9.77
N LYS A 129 -0.91 4.13 9.52
CA LYS A 129 -1.57 3.27 10.53
C LYS A 129 -0.80 1.98 10.86
N TYR A 130 0.37 1.76 10.23
CA TYR A 130 1.14 0.54 10.39
C TYR A 130 2.54 0.77 10.96
N THR A 131 3.11 -0.28 11.53
CA THR A 131 4.53 -0.27 11.87
C THR A 131 5.38 -0.32 10.60
N ARG A 132 6.58 0.29 10.65
CA ARG A 132 7.56 0.23 9.55
C ARG A 132 7.84 -1.22 9.11
N SER A 133 7.95 -2.15 10.05
CA SER A 133 8.16 -3.57 9.76
C SER A 133 7.03 -4.18 8.91
N LYS A 134 5.76 -3.86 9.21
CA LYS A 134 4.61 -4.33 8.42
C LYS A 134 4.64 -3.74 7.00
N VAL A 135 4.88 -2.45 6.88
CA VAL A 135 4.98 -1.78 5.57
C VAL A 135 6.09 -2.40 4.73
N ARG A 136 7.30 -2.56 5.30
CA ARG A 136 8.45 -3.14 4.60
C ARG A 136 8.19 -4.56 4.09
N LYS A 137 7.49 -5.39 4.87
CA LYS A 137 7.13 -6.77 4.46
C LYS A 137 6.10 -6.80 3.33
N ALA A 138 5.30 -5.75 3.15
CA ALA A 138 4.30 -5.65 2.09
C ALA A 138 4.88 -5.15 0.76
N ILE A 139 6.08 -4.56 0.76
CA ILE A 139 6.72 -4.12 -0.47
C ILE A 139 7.24 -5.34 -1.23
N LYS A 140 6.82 -5.48 -2.49
CA LYS A 140 7.34 -6.52 -3.38
C LYS A 140 8.82 -6.32 -3.67
N SER A 141 9.55 -7.43 -3.89
CA SER A 141 11.00 -7.42 -4.12
C SER A 141 11.43 -6.50 -5.26
N GLY A 142 12.58 -5.86 -5.08
CA GLY A 142 13.25 -5.01 -6.07
C GLY A 142 13.34 -3.53 -5.69
N PHE A 143 12.35 -2.99 -4.98
CA PHE A 143 12.33 -1.58 -4.57
C PHE A 143 12.17 -1.36 -3.07
N GLU A 144 12.29 -2.43 -2.25
CA GLU A 144 11.99 -2.38 -0.82
C GLU A 144 12.78 -1.29 -0.09
N TYR A 145 14.08 -1.22 -0.38
CA TYR A 145 14.95 -0.23 0.25
C TYR A 145 14.55 1.20 -0.14
N ILE A 146 14.36 1.44 -1.44
CA ILE A 146 14.07 2.80 -1.95
C ILE A 146 12.68 3.26 -1.48
N ILE A 147 11.68 2.41 -1.53
CA ILE A 147 10.33 2.76 -1.06
C ILE A 147 10.34 2.98 0.46
N ASP A 148 10.96 2.09 1.24
CA ASP A 148 11.08 2.25 2.69
C ASP A 148 11.80 3.55 3.05
N GLU A 149 12.87 3.89 2.34
CA GLU A 149 13.61 5.13 2.51
C GLU A 149 12.74 6.35 2.19
N MET A 150 12.04 6.37 1.05
CA MET A 150 11.16 7.48 0.67
C MET A 150 9.97 7.66 1.62
N LEU A 151 9.47 6.58 2.22
CA LEU A 151 8.38 6.67 3.19
C LEU A 151 8.82 7.20 4.56
N HIS A 152 10.05 6.88 5.01
CA HIS A 152 10.45 7.05 6.41
C HIS A 152 11.69 7.91 6.62
N ALA A 153 12.36 8.38 5.54
CA ALA A 153 13.57 9.19 5.71
C ALA A 153 13.33 10.41 6.58
N GLN A 154 14.08 10.49 7.66
CA GLN A 154 14.14 11.64 8.56
C GLN A 154 15.34 12.49 8.13
N VAL A 155 15.11 13.48 7.31
CA VAL A 155 16.12 14.50 6.97
C VAL A 155 15.86 15.71 7.82
N ASN A 156 16.92 16.24 8.43
CA ASN A 156 16.85 17.27 9.49
C ASN A 156 16.29 18.63 9.04
N ASN A 157 16.15 18.86 7.73
CA ASN A 157 15.45 20.02 7.24
C ASN A 157 14.66 19.71 5.95
N GLU A 158 13.60 20.48 5.70
CA GLU A 158 12.70 20.23 4.55
C GLU A 158 13.40 20.39 3.20
N ARG A 159 14.37 21.32 3.07
CA ARG A 159 15.10 21.55 1.81
C ARG A 159 16.00 20.36 1.45
N ASP A 160 16.68 19.76 2.42
CA ASP A 160 17.55 18.62 2.19
C ASP A 160 16.71 17.38 1.89
N LYS A 161 15.56 17.24 2.53
CA LYS A 161 14.58 16.19 2.27
C LYS A 161 14.05 16.28 0.84
N GLU A 162 13.64 17.46 0.42
CA GLU A 162 13.15 17.70 -0.93
C GLU A 162 14.23 17.41 -1.98
N ARG A 163 15.46 17.87 -1.76
CA ARG A 163 16.60 17.60 -2.64
C ARG A 163 16.91 16.11 -2.73
N TYR A 164 16.86 15.40 -1.61
CA TYR A 164 17.10 13.97 -1.54
C TYR A 164 16.06 13.18 -2.35
N TYR A 165 14.78 13.48 -2.17
CA TYR A 165 13.72 12.83 -2.93
C TYR A 165 13.76 13.16 -4.42
N LYS A 166 13.99 14.39 -4.77
CA LYS A 166 14.19 14.79 -6.17
C LYS A 166 15.31 14.00 -6.83
N GLN A 167 16.41 13.78 -6.14
CA GLN A 167 17.53 13.01 -6.69
C GLN A 167 17.16 11.52 -6.87
N ILE A 168 16.46 10.90 -5.93
CA ILE A 168 15.99 9.52 -6.07
C ILE A 168 15.06 9.40 -7.28
N ILE A 169 14.03 10.25 -7.36
CA ILE A 169 13.05 10.23 -8.46
C ILE A 169 13.75 10.42 -9.81
N LYS A 170 14.64 11.41 -9.90
CA LYS A 170 15.41 11.66 -11.10
C LYS A 170 16.20 10.42 -11.54
N THR A 171 16.88 9.76 -10.60
CA THR A 171 17.66 8.56 -10.91
C THR A 171 16.77 7.39 -11.34
N ILE A 172 15.60 7.20 -10.74
CA ILE A 172 14.62 6.19 -11.17
C ILE A 172 14.21 6.40 -12.62
N ILE A 173 13.96 7.67 -13.03
CA ILE A 173 13.58 8.03 -14.39
C ILE A 173 14.76 7.82 -15.35
N GLU A 174 15.96 8.31 -15.02
CA GLU A 174 17.18 8.16 -15.83
C GLU A 174 17.54 6.69 -16.08
N LEU A 175 17.28 5.81 -15.13
CA LEU A 175 17.50 4.37 -15.25
C LEU A 175 16.34 3.63 -15.97
N GLY A 176 15.29 4.33 -16.42
CA GLY A 176 14.13 3.74 -17.07
C GLY A 176 13.30 2.83 -16.14
N GLN A 177 13.35 3.03 -14.82
CA GLN A 177 12.66 2.22 -13.83
C GLN A 177 11.34 2.82 -13.34
N ALA A 178 10.90 3.93 -13.92
CA ALA A 178 9.72 4.66 -13.46
C ALA A 178 8.44 3.81 -13.47
N ASP A 179 8.20 3.04 -14.53
CA ASP A 179 7.03 2.16 -14.63
C ASP A 179 7.03 1.08 -13.55
N SER A 180 8.15 0.38 -13.43
CA SER A 180 8.29 -0.70 -12.44
C SER A 180 8.12 -0.18 -11.01
N PHE A 181 8.62 1.03 -10.76
CA PHE A 181 8.46 1.69 -9.45
C PHE A 181 7.01 2.11 -9.21
N ILE A 182 6.31 2.67 -10.21
CA ILE A 182 4.88 3.01 -10.14
C ILE A 182 4.04 1.77 -9.82
N ILE A 183 4.30 0.65 -10.50
CA ILE A 183 3.60 -0.62 -10.24
C ILE A 183 3.84 -1.07 -8.81
N ALA A 184 5.10 -1.08 -8.36
CA ALA A 184 5.46 -1.54 -7.01
C ALA A 184 4.81 -0.69 -5.90
N ILE A 185 4.84 0.63 -6.04
CA ILE A 185 4.25 1.54 -5.03
C ILE A 185 2.71 1.52 -5.08
N SER A 186 2.10 1.33 -6.27
CA SER A 186 0.66 1.16 -6.41
C SER A 186 0.19 -0.13 -5.74
N ASP A 187 0.92 -1.22 -5.88
CA ASP A 187 0.64 -2.48 -5.19
C ASP A 187 0.74 -2.33 -3.67
N LEU A 188 1.76 -1.61 -3.18
CA LEU A 188 1.87 -1.29 -1.75
C LEU A 188 0.64 -0.50 -1.26
N ILE A 189 0.22 0.54 -1.99
CA ILE A 189 -0.96 1.35 -1.64
C ILE A 189 -2.21 0.47 -1.56
N LYS A 190 -2.44 -0.40 -2.56
CA LYS A 190 -3.58 -1.34 -2.56
C LYS A 190 -3.56 -2.28 -1.37
N GLN A 191 -2.40 -2.87 -1.05
CA GLN A 191 -2.24 -3.77 0.10
C GLN A 191 -2.43 -3.08 1.46
N MET A 192 -2.07 -1.79 1.54
CA MET A 192 -2.18 -1.02 2.79
C MET A 192 -3.54 -0.32 2.93
N ALA A 193 -4.36 -0.27 1.90
CA ALA A 193 -5.65 0.43 1.94
C ALA A 193 -6.67 -0.31 2.84
N ILE A 194 -6.73 -1.63 2.75
CA ILE A 194 -7.67 -2.49 3.49
C ILE A 194 -6.88 -3.49 4.33
N ASP A 195 -7.25 -3.62 5.61
CA ASP A 195 -6.63 -4.57 6.53
C ASP A 195 -7.35 -5.91 6.56
N HIS A 196 -8.67 -5.88 6.54
CA HIS A 196 -9.53 -7.05 6.62
C HIS A 196 -10.66 -6.95 5.62
N LEU A 197 -10.87 -8.03 4.88
CA LEU A 197 -12.01 -8.23 4.00
C LEU A 197 -12.95 -9.25 4.66
N HIS A 198 -14.20 -8.83 4.88
CA HIS A 198 -15.28 -9.69 5.37
C HIS A 198 -16.28 -9.91 4.24
N VAL A 199 -16.44 -11.15 3.83
CA VAL A 199 -17.48 -11.53 2.88
C VAL A 199 -18.65 -12.13 3.64
N ILE A 200 -19.83 -11.53 3.49
CA ILE A 200 -21.06 -11.89 4.18
C ILE A 200 -22.08 -12.26 3.11
N GLY A 201 -22.26 -13.54 2.80
CA GLY A 201 -23.21 -14.00 1.79
C GLY A 201 -22.61 -14.96 0.81
N ASP A 202 -23.23 -15.07 -0.35
CA ASP A 202 -22.95 -16.10 -1.35
C ASP A 202 -21.71 -15.73 -2.19
N ILE A 203 -20.73 -16.64 -2.24
CA ILE A 203 -19.48 -16.42 -2.97
C ILE A 203 -19.53 -17.08 -4.34
N PHE A 204 -20.03 -18.32 -4.44
CA PHE A 204 -19.83 -19.21 -5.58
C PHE A 204 -21.07 -19.52 -6.42
N ASP A 205 -22.25 -19.00 -6.12
CA ASP A 205 -23.45 -19.28 -6.86
C ASP A 205 -23.82 -18.21 -7.89
N ARG A 206 -24.51 -18.59 -8.98
CA ARG A 206 -25.14 -17.76 -10.03
C ARG A 206 -24.22 -16.96 -10.95
N GLY A 207 -22.95 -16.76 -10.64
CA GLY A 207 -22.03 -15.95 -11.46
C GLY A 207 -21.46 -16.70 -12.66
N ARG A 208 -20.69 -15.96 -13.48
CA ARG A 208 -20.04 -16.51 -14.68
C ARG A 208 -18.79 -17.33 -14.36
N GLN A 209 -18.17 -17.10 -13.23
CA GLN A 209 -16.91 -17.72 -12.78
C GLN A 209 -17.01 -18.08 -11.30
N PRO A 210 -17.79 -19.13 -10.96
CA PRO A 210 -18.01 -19.51 -9.56
C PRO A 210 -16.80 -20.21 -8.91
N ASP A 211 -15.77 -20.59 -9.67
CA ASP A 211 -14.61 -21.40 -9.23
C ASP A 211 -13.39 -20.52 -8.88
#